data_0d5cec6bdb23003240f33e77b59dc9d6
#
_entry.id   0d5cec6bdb23003240f33e77b59dc9d6
#
_cell.length_a   1.000
_cell.length_b   1.000
_cell.length_c   1.000
_cell.angle_alpha   90.00
_cell.angle_beta   90.00
_cell.angle_gamma   90.00
#
_symmetry.space_group_name_H-M   'P 1'
#
loop_
_entity.id
_entity.type
_entity.pdbx_description
1 polymer ?
#
loop_
_entity_poly.entity_id
_entity_poly.type
_entity_poly.pdbx_seq_one_letter_code
_entity_poly.pdbx_strand_id
1 'polypeptide(L)'
;EWEEVSASAGDDLSGWTVDKESGFLRHEQGFVLEIEVVMHSDFDRMLFEKGASDRHIELLGYSSSDWKGSDLDTYAAKGVNFVVPSRREGHRELERPVEEASLLKYSDIKGVLHNHTTYSDGLNSVEEMALYAMEIGMEYLGICDHSKTAGYARGLQVERVLQQFEEIDTLNQQLWPFKIFKGIESDILGNGDLDYEPEILGRFDMVVASIHSNLNMTQDKAMDRLLRAIENPYTTILGHPTGRLLLMREGYPIDHHKVIDACAANGVALELNAHPYRLDIDWRYVDYAMEKGVMVSVNPDAHEKRGYLDMHFGVLSGQKGGLQTSQTLNALNLVEFEAYLAKRKK
;
A
#
# COMPACT_ATOMS: atom_id res chain seq x y z
N GLU A 1 -30.80 7.97 25.67
CA GLU A 1 -29.89 6.84 25.68
C GLU A 1 -30.13 5.96 24.45
N TRP A 2 -30.26 4.62 24.50
CA TRP A 2 -30.45 3.79 23.27
C TRP A 2 -31.68 4.14 22.44
N GLU A 3 -32.79 4.59 23.06
CA GLU A 3 -33.99 5.06 22.36
C GLU A 3 -33.73 6.36 21.61
N GLU A 4 -32.85 7.22 22.10
CA GLU A 4 -32.48 8.48 21.43
C GLU A 4 -31.53 8.23 20.27
N VAL A 5 -30.59 7.28 20.40
CA VAL A 5 -29.69 6.86 19.31
C VAL A 5 -30.50 6.22 18.18
N SER A 6 -31.47 5.33 18.50
CA SER A 6 -32.32 4.72 17.47
C SER A 6 -33.31 5.69 16.85
N ALA A 7 -33.74 6.73 17.57
CA ALA A 7 -34.63 7.78 17.05
C ALA A 7 -33.88 8.82 16.21
N SER A 8 -32.58 9.07 16.46
CA SER A 8 -31.77 10.01 15.69
C SER A 8 -31.16 9.38 14.43
N ALA A 9 -31.09 8.05 14.35
CA ALA A 9 -30.51 7.34 13.20
C ALA A 9 -31.49 7.22 12.01
N GLY A 10 -32.79 7.53 12.21
CA GLY A 10 -33.80 7.54 11.15
C GLY A 10 -33.93 6.23 10.36
N ASP A 11 -34.41 6.33 9.12
CA ASP A 11 -34.63 5.18 8.22
C ASP A 11 -33.35 4.55 7.67
N ASP A 12 -32.16 5.08 8.02
CA ASP A 12 -30.84 4.60 7.54
C ASP A 12 -30.34 3.32 8.24
N LEU A 13 -31.07 2.76 9.21
CA LEU A 13 -30.76 1.48 9.83
C LEU A 13 -31.38 0.27 9.10
N SER A 14 -31.71 0.42 7.82
CA SER A 14 -32.17 -0.69 6.98
C SER A 14 -31.15 -1.83 6.96
N GLY A 15 -31.60 -3.05 7.31
CA GLY A 15 -30.75 -4.24 7.41
C GLY A 15 -30.01 -4.42 8.74
N TRP A 16 -30.14 -3.50 9.71
CA TRP A 16 -29.54 -3.62 11.03
C TRP A 16 -30.55 -4.09 12.08
N THR A 17 -30.11 -4.99 12.95
CA THR A 17 -30.82 -5.40 14.15
C THR A 17 -30.06 -4.95 15.39
N VAL A 18 -30.79 -4.36 16.36
CA VAL A 18 -30.21 -3.86 17.62
C VAL A 18 -30.38 -4.93 18.69
N ASP A 19 -29.28 -5.42 19.23
CA ASP A 19 -29.25 -6.23 20.44
C ASP A 19 -29.05 -5.30 21.65
N LYS A 20 -30.13 -4.98 22.32
CA LYS A 20 -30.15 -4.02 23.44
C LYS A 20 -29.46 -4.55 24.70
N GLU A 21 -29.28 -5.86 24.84
CA GLU A 21 -28.63 -6.46 26.02
C GLU A 21 -27.10 -6.42 25.87
N SER A 22 -26.58 -6.68 24.67
CA SER A 22 -25.14 -6.72 24.39
C SER A 22 -24.54 -5.39 23.91
N GLY A 23 -25.35 -4.40 23.51
CA GLY A 23 -24.88 -3.16 22.89
C GLY A 23 -24.40 -3.31 21.45
N PHE A 24 -24.74 -4.42 20.78
CA PHE A 24 -24.33 -4.69 19.41
C PHE A 24 -25.43 -4.36 18.40
N LEU A 25 -25.01 -3.76 17.27
CA LEU A 25 -25.81 -3.75 16.04
C LEU A 25 -25.26 -4.81 15.10
N ARG A 26 -26.17 -5.62 14.54
CA ARG A 26 -25.85 -6.67 13.58
C ARG A 26 -26.51 -6.36 12.24
N HIS A 27 -25.72 -6.31 11.18
CA HIS A 27 -26.23 -6.17 9.83
C HIS A 27 -26.53 -7.54 9.22
N GLU A 28 -27.54 -7.63 8.36
CA GLU A 28 -27.90 -8.88 7.66
C GLU A 28 -26.76 -9.48 6.83
N GLN A 29 -25.80 -8.67 6.39
CA GLN A 29 -24.59 -9.10 5.69
C GLN A 29 -23.46 -9.58 6.63
N GLY A 30 -23.72 -9.71 7.94
CA GLY A 30 -22.78 -10.23 8.93
C GLY A 30 -21.90 -9.19 9.63
N PHE A 31 -22.00 -7.92 9.31
CA PHE A 31 -21.27 -6.87 10.05
C PHE A 31 -21.82 -6.73 11.47
N VAL A 32 -20.91 -6.49 12.41
CA VAL A 32 -21.24 -6.25 13.81
C VAL A 32 -20.60 -4.93 14.23
N LEU A 33 -21.41 -4.02 14.78
CA LEU A 33 -20.95 -2.79 15.40
C LEU A 33 -21.22 -2.86 16.91
N GLU A 34 -20.18 -2.60 17.70
CA GLU A 34 -20.30 -2.36 19.13
C GLU A 34 -20.45 -0.85 19.35
N ILE A 35 -21.50 -0.44 20.06
CA ILE A 35 -21.74 0.96 20.40
C ILE A 35 -21.67 1.11 21.91
N GLU A 36 -20.75 1.91 22.38
CA GLU A 36 -20.60 2.25 23.78
C GLU A 36 -21.06 3.71 23.99
N VAL A 37 -22.04 3.90 24.86
CA VAL A 37 -22.53 5.24 25.21
C VAL A 37 -21.85 5.68 26.48
N VAL A 38 -21.14 6.79 26.39
CA VAL A 38 -20.36 7.34 27.51
C VAL A 38 -20.78 8.77 27.83
N MET A 39 -20.50 9.22 29.05
CA MET A 39 -20.67 10.63 29.40
C MET A 39 -19.73 11.51 28.57
N HIS A 40 -20.18 12.68 28.18
CA HIS A 40 -19.37 13.62 27.38
C HIS A 40 -18.01 13.93 28.04
N SER A 41 -17.94 13.98 29.38
CA SER A 41 -16.69 14.15 30.12
C SER A 41 -15.71 13.00 29.99
N ASP A 42 -16.17 11.81 29.61
CA ASP A 42 -15.33 10.61 29.48
C ASP A 42 -15.01 10.26 28.03
N PHE A 43 -15.62 10.97 27.09
CA PHE A 43 -15.54 10.63 25.65
C PHE A 43 -14.11 10.55 25.16
N ASP A 44 -13.28 11.59 25.38
CA ASP A 44 -11.91 11.63 24.89
C ASP A 44 -11.03 10.54 25.52
N ARG A 45 -11.24 10.25 26.81
CA ARG A 45 -10.56 9.15 27.50
C ARG A 45 -10.94 7.80 26.90
N MET A 46 -12.23 7.57 26.70
CA MET A 46 -12.72 6.31 26.12
C MET A 46 -12.27 6.15 24.66
N LEU A 47 -12.26 7.24 23.89
CA LEU A 47 -11.75 7.23 22.52
C LEU A 47 -10.25 6.85 22.49
N PHE A 48 -9.45 7.37 23.43
CA PHE A 48 -8.04 6.98 23.57
C PHE A 48 -7.91 5.49 23.94
N GLU A 49 -8.61 5.04 24.97
CA GLU A 49 -8.53 3.66 25.49
C GLU A 49 -9.01 2.63 24.46
N LYS A 50 -10.08 2.92 23.72
CA LYS A 50 -10.64 2.02 22.68
C LYS A 50 -9.92 2.14 21.33
N GLY A 51 -9.32 3.30 21.06
CA GLY A 51 -8.58 3.57 19.81
C GLY A 51 -7.13 3.08 19.82
N ALA A 52 -6.64 2.57 20.96
CA ALA A 52 -5.33 1.97 21.09
C ALA A 52 -5.44 0.46 21.29
N SER A 53 -4.46 -0.31 20.78
CA SER A 53 -4.38 -1.73 21.10
C SER A 53 -4.03 -1.96 22.56
N ASP A 54 -4.46 -3.10 23.10
CA ASP A 54 -4.09 -3.52 24.48
C ASP A 54 -2.58 -3.51 24.67
N ARG A 55 -1.84 -3.93 23.64
CA ARG A 55 -0.37 -3.94 23.66
C ARG A 55 0.23 -2.55 23.75
N HIS A 56 -0.34 -1.57 23.08
CA HIS A 56 0.09 -0.18 23.18
C HIS A 56 -0.14 0.37 24.59
N ILE A 57 -1.32 0.15 25.14
CA ILE A 57 -1.69 0.55 26.51
C ILE A 57 -0.73 -0.07 27.54
N GLU A 58 -0.42 -1.36 27.38
CA GLU A 58 0.55 -2.07 28.22
C GLU A 58 1.94 -1.45 28.15
N LEU A 59 2.46 -1.22 26.95
CA LEU A 59 3.79 -0.65 26.71
C LEU A 59 3.89 0.79 27.22
N LEU A 60 2.82 1.56 27.11
CA LEU A 60 2.73 2.91 27.67
C LEU A 60 2.67 2.89 29.22
N GLY A 61 2.37 1.74 29.84
CA GLY A 61 2.13 1.60 31.25
C GLY A 61 0.94 2.45 31.72
N TYR A 62 -0.09 2.54 30.90
CA TYR A 62 -1.27 3.38 31.13
C TYR A 62 -2.37 2.63 31.89
N SER A 63 -3.03 3.35 32.77
CA SER A 63 -4.31 2.97 33.37
C SER A 63 -5.25 4.20 33.37
N SER A 64 -6.55 3.99 33.48
CA SER A 64 -7.55 5.08 33.39
C SER A 64 -7.29 6.21 34.44
N SER A 65 -6.61 5.92 35.56
CA SER A 65 -6.21 6.93 36.54
C SER A 65 -5.08 7.87 36.08
N ASP A 66 -4.38 7.50 35.01
CA ASP A 66 -3.30 8.29 34.42
C ASP A 66 -3.81 9.37 33.43
N TRP A 67 -5.09 9.34 33.06
CA TRP A 67 -5.69 10.31 32.14
C TRP A 67 -5.51 11.76 32.62
N LYS A 68 -5.06 12.64 31.71
CA LYS A 68 -4.74 14.05 31.99
C LYS A 68 -5.64 15.06 31.26
N GLY A 69 -6.81 14.62 30.78
CA GLY A 69 -7.76 15.48 30.05
C GLY A 69 -7.56 15.47 28.54
N SER A 70 -6.38 15.09 28.06
CA SER A 70 -6.11 14.81 26.65
C SER A 70 -5.10 13.68 26.50
N ASP A 71 -5.05 13.05 25.35
CA ASP A 71 -4.03 12.05 25.04
C ASP A 71 -2.63 12.69 24.97
N LEU A 72 -2.48 13.88 24.40
CA LEU A 72 -1.21 14.62 24.38
C LEU A 72 -0.63 14.84 25.79
N ASP A 73 -1.44 15.34 26.71
CA ASP A 73 -1.01 15.57 28.10
C ASP A 73 -0.74 14.26 28.84
N THR A 74 -1.47 13.21 28.49
CA THR A 74 -1.27 11.87 29.05
C THR A 74 0.08 11.28 28.61
N TYR A 75 0.46 11.37 27.35
CA TYR A 75 1.78 10.97 26.86
C TYR A 75 2.90 11.81 27.52
N ALA A 76 2.71 13.14 27.59
CA ALA A 76 3.67 14.02 28.24
C ALA A 76 3.89 13.67 29.72
N ALA A 77 2.83 13.34 30.47
CA ALA A 77 2.91 12.92 31.87
C ALA A 77 3.63 11.57 32.03
N LYS A 78 3.62 10.70 31.02
CA LYS A 78 4.38 9.45 30.98
C LYS A 78 5.83 9.66 30.52
N GLY A 79 6.21 10.87 30.09
CA GLY A 79 7.57 11.18 29.63
C GLY A 79 7.93 10.57 28.29
N VAL A 80 6.93 10.29 27.46
CA VAL A 80 7.10 9.72 26.10
C VAL A 80 6.52 10.65 25.04
N ASN A 81 6.98 10.51 23.80
CA ASN A 81 6.45 11.29 22.69
C ASN A 81 5.01 10.88 22.38
N PHE A 82 4.22 11.86 21.92
CA PHE A 82 2.87 11.60 21.45
C PHE A 82 2.87 10.63 20.28
N VAL A 83 1.96 9.67 20.32
CA VAL A 83 1.72 8.73 19.23
C VAL A 83 0.34 8.98 18.64
N VAL A 84 0.30 9.23 17.35
CA VAL A 84 -0.97 9.45 16.63
C VAL A 84 -1.88 8.21 16.68
N PRO A 85 -3.21 8.36 16.70
CA PRO A 85 -4.14 7.25 16.88
C PRO A 85 -3.92 6.09 15.89
N SER A 86 -3.60 6.39 14.61
CA SER A 86 -3.37 5.37 13.57
C SER A 86 -2.17 4.45 13.84
N ARG A 87 -1.29 4.79 14.79
CA ARG A 87 -0.08 4.03 15.11
C ARG A 87 -0.10 3.33 16.47
N ARG A 88 -1.17 3.43 17.24
CA ARG A 88 -1.26 2.87 18.62
C ARG A 88 -1.46 1.36 18.63
N GLU A 89 -0.53 0.64 18.03
CA GLU A 89 -0.61 -0.81 17.80
C GLU A 89 0.30 -1.65 18.72
N GLY A 90 1.18 -1.01 19.49
CA GLY A 90 2.12 -1.70 20.37
C GLY A 90 3.24 -2.41 19.62
N HIS A 91 3.63 -1.90 18.45
CA HIS A 91 4.73 -2.46 17.67
C HIS A 91 6.08 -1.80 18.01
N ARG A 92 6.40 -0.65 17.41
CA ARG A 92 7.65 0.09 17.64
C ARG A 92 7.43 1.60 17.80
N GLU A 93 6.20 2.04 17.83
CA GLU A 93 5.82 3.45 17.77
C GLU A 93 6.31 4.28 18.97
N LEU A 94 6.50 3.67 20.15
CA LEU A 94 7.06 4.34 21.33
C LEU A 94 8.59 4.48 21.23
N GLU A 95 9.26 3.55 20.57
CA GLU A 95 10.72 3.57 20.34
C GLU A 95 11.09 4.47 19.16
N ARG A 96 10.22 4.52 18.16
CA ARG A 96 10.38 5.26 16.90
C ARG A 96 9.20 6.18 16.65
N PRO A 97 9.09 7.27 17.39
CA PRO A 97 8.03 8.24 17.20
C PRO A 97 8.17 8.90 15.83
N VAL A 98 7.02 9.14 15.18
CA VAL A 98 6.93 9.87 13.90
C VAL A 98 6.00 11.05 14.12
N GLU A 99 6.41 12.22 13.68
CA GLU A 99 5.58 13.41 13.74
C GLU A 99 4.39 13.28 12.78
N GLU A 100 3.20 13.63 13.23
CA GLU A 100 1.98 13.55 12.42
C GLU A 100 2.10 14.29 11.08
N ALA A 101 2.77 15.45 11.10
CA ALA A 101 2.97 16.26 9.91
C ALA A 101 3.83 15.58 8.82
N SER A 102 4.68 14.60 9.20
CA SER A 102 5.54 13.86 8.27
C SER A 102 4.90 12.57 7.74
N LEU A 103 3.81 12.09 8.36
CA LEU A 103 3.11 10.91 7.89
C LEU A 103 2.50 11.13 6.51
N LEU A 104 2.62 10.10 5.67
CA LEU A 104 2.03 10.11 4.34
C LEU A 104 0.52 10.38 4.40
N LYS A 105 0.04 11.31 3.57
CA LYS A 105 -1.39 11.58 3.36
C LYS A 105 -1.76 11.23 1.93
N TYR A 106 -3.03 10.95 1.68
CA TYR A 106 -3.51 10.68 0.32
C TYR A 106 -3.23 11.85 -0.63
N SER A 107 -3.32 13.09 -0.15
CA SER A 107 -3.00 14.30 -0.91
C SER A 107 -1.52 14.43 -1.33
N ASP A 108 -0.63 13.67 -0.69
CA ASP A 108 0.80 13.71 -1.00
C ASP A 108 1.14 12.82 -2.21
N ILE A 109 0.27 11.88 -2.56
CA ILE A 109 0.45 11.00 -3.72
C ILE A 109 0.37 11.83 -5.01
N LYS A 110 1.38 11.67 -5.87
CA LYS A 110 1.55 12.38 -7.13
C LYS A 110 1.37 11.49 -8.35
N GLY A 111 1.52 10.19 -8.20
CA GLY A 111 1.38 9.26 -9.31
C GLY A 111 0.91 7.87 -8.90
N VAL A 112 0.45 7.11 -9.89
CA VAL A 112 0.06 5.70 -9.76
C VAL A 112 1.07 4.85 -10.51
N LEU A 113 1.69 3.86 -9.85
CA LEU A 113 2.85 3.15 -10.41
C LEU A 113 2.67 1.65 -10.67
N HIS A 114 1.54 1.08 -10.35
CA HIS A 114 1.23 -0.32 -10.63
C HIS A 114 -0.25 -0.43 -10.99
N ASN A 115 -0.52 -0.61 -12.28
CA ASN A 115 -1.87 -0.78 -12.79
C ASN A 115 -1.86 -1.40 -14.20
N HIS A 116 -2.99 -1.99 -14.58
CA HIS A 116 -3.17 -2.82 -15.76
C HIS A 116 -4.18 -2.20 -16.73
N THR A 117 -4.01 -2.51 -18.02
CA THR A 117 -4.87 -2.00 -19.07
C THR A 117 -5.47 -3.13 -19.89
N THR A 118 -6.25 -2.79 -20.95
CA THR A 118 -6.75 -3.77 -21.93
C THR A 118 -5.65 -4.47 -22.71
N TYR A 119 -4.41 -4.06 -22.56
CA TYR A 119 -3.25 -4.81 -23.08
C TYR A 119 -3.07 -6.15 -22.37
N SER A 120 -3.27 -6.21 -21.05
CA SER A 120 -3.35 -7.48 -20.31
C SER A 120 -4.78 -7.77 -19.86
N ASP A 121 -5.07 -7.80 -18.60
CA ASP A 121 -6.36 -8.16 -18.02
C ASP A 121 -7.13 -6.98 -17.40
N GLY A 122 -6.62 -5.77 -17.55
CA GLY A 122 -7.35 -4.56 -17.18
C GLY A 122 -8.58 -4.31 -18.06
N LEU A 123 -9.51 -3.52 -17.56
CA LEU A 123 -10.80 -3.22 -18.17
C LEU A 123 -10.79 -1.93 -18.99
N ASN A 124 -9.81 -1.05 -18.79
CA ASN A 124 -9.72 0.25 -19.43
C ASN A 124 -8.49 0.36 -20.33
N SER A 125 -8.57 1.18 -21.38
CA SER A 125 -7.42 1.48 -22.25
C SER A 125 -6.37 2.32 -21.52
N VAL A 126 -5.17 2.42 -22.09
CA VAL A 126 -4.11 3.30 -21.56
C VAL A 126 -4.60 4.74 -21.45
N GLU A 127 -5.32 5.24 -22.47
CA GLU A 127 -5.89 6.58 -22.50
C GLU A 127 -6.91 6.80 -21.38
N GLU A 128 -7.87 5.87 -21.21
CA GLU A 128 -8.90 5.99 -20.15
C GLU A 128 -8.30 5.98 -18.75
N MET A 129 -7.26 5.16 -18.51
CA MET A 129 -6.54 5.10 -17.27
C MET A 129 -5.78 6.42 -17.01
N ALA A 130 -5.13 6.99 -18.03
CA ALA A 130 -4.41 8.25 -17.94
C ALA A 130 -5.34 9.44 -17.68
N LEU A 131 -6.44 9.54 -18.42
CA LEU A 131 -7.42 10.62 -18.24
C LEU A 131 -8.03 10.60 -16.84
N TYR A 132 -8.33 9.43 -16.30
CA TYR A 132 -8.86 9.33 -14.94
C TYR A 132 -7.78 9.65 -13.88
N ALA A 133 -6.51 9.27 -14.10
CA ALA A 133 -5.43 9.69 -13.21
C ALA A 133 -5.30 11.23 -13.17
N MET A 134 -5.41 11.90 -14.31
CA MET A 134 -5.43 13.37 -14.39
C MET A 134 -6.66 13.96 -13.67
N GLU A 135 -7.85 13.36 -13.83
CA GLU A 135 -9.09 13.80 -13.18
C GLU A 135 -8.97 13.80 -11.65
N ILE A 136 -8.30 12.79 -11.08
CA ILE A 136 -8.07 12.69 -9.62
C ILE A 136 -6.81 13.44 -9.15
N GLY A 137 -6.16 14.22 -10.02
CA GLY A 137 -5.08 15.13 -9.67
C GLY A 137 -3.67 14.52 -9.63
N MET A 138 -3.44 13.38 -10.29
CA MET A 138 -2.10 12.80 -10.42
C MET A 138 -1.27 13.55 -11.47
N GLU A 139 0.05 13.57 -11.28
CA GLU A 139 1.00 14.18 -12.21
C GLU A 139 1.53 13.18 -13.24
N TYR A 140 1.51 11.89 -12.92
CA TYR A 140 2.03 10.82 -13.76
C TYR A 140 1.38 9.46 -13.49
N LEU A 141 1.58 8.55 -14.44
CA LEU A 141 1.06 7.19 -14.42
C LEU A 141 2.14 6.21 -14.89
N GLY A 142 2.35 5.10 -14.21
CA GLY A 142 3.15 3.97 -14.67
C GLY A 142 2.24 2.81 -15.09
N ILE A 143 2.21 2.47 -16.37
CA ILE A 143 1.48 1.29 -16.87
C ILE A 143 2.34 0.06 -16.66
N CYS A 144 1.78 -0.97 -15.99
CA CYS A 144 2.49 -2.19 -15.62
C CYS A 144 1.68 -3.44 -15.97
N ASP A 145 1.29 -3.56 -17.24
CA ASP A 145 0.62 -4.77 -17.73
C ASP A 145 1.47 -6.02 -17.49
N HIS A 146 0.84 -7.19 -17.40
CA HIS A 146 1.52 -8.45 -17.11
C HIS A 146 2.49 -8.88 -18.22
N SER A 147 3.63 -9.47 -17.83
CA SER A 147 4.63 -9.98 -18.76
C SER A 147 4.23 -11.30 -19.41
N LYS A 148 5.02 -11.74 -20.38
CA LYS A 148 4.67 -12.81 -21.36
C LYS A 148 4.27 -14.16 -20.76
N THR A 149 4.79 -14.55 -19.59
CA THR A 149 4.47 -15.84 -18.96
C THR A 149 3.13 -15.85 -18.22
N ALA A 150 2.56 -14.69 -17.95
CA ALA A 150 1.23 -14.54 -17.33
C ALA A 150 0.11 -14.84 -18.35
N GLY A 151 0.08 -16.05 -18.90
CA GLY A 151 -0.90 -16.44 -19.91
C GLY A 151 -2.36 -16.34 -19.48
N TYR A 152 -2.64 -16.48 -18.18
CA TYR A 152 -3.96 -16.31 -17.56
C TYR A 152 -4.46 -14.85 -17.67
N ALA A 153 -3.53 -13.89 -17.67
CA ALA A 153 -3.81 -12.46 -17.74
C ALA A 153 -3.51 -11.86 -19.13
N ARG A 154 -3.39 -12.66 -20.18
CA ARG A 154 -3.03 -12.22 -21.55
C ARG A 154 -1.69 -11.49 -21.61
N GLY A 155 -0.72 -11.91 -20.80
CA GLY A 155 0.60 -11.30 -20.69
C GLY A 155 1.26 -10.95 -22.03
N LEU A 156 1.96 -9.81 -22.06
CA LEU A 156 2.41 -9.17 -23.28
C LEU A 156 3.59 -9.92 -23.91
N GLN A 157 3.44 -10.37 -25.16
CA GLN A 157 4.57 -10.73 -26.01
C GLN A 157 5.30 -9.45 -26.47
N VAL A 158 6.55 -9.59 -26.89
CA VAL A 158 7.43 -8.44 -27.21
C VAL A 158 6.78 -7.49 -28.22
N GLU A 159 6.11 -8.02 -29.24
CA GLU A 159 5.44 -7.23 -30.27
C GLU A 159 4.36 -6.32 -29.66
N ARG A 160 3.62 -6.83 -28.68
CA ARG A 160 2.58 -6.06 -27.99
C ARG A 160 3.18 -5.02 -27.03
N VAL A 161 4.31 -5.32 -26.42
CA VAL A 161 5.07 -4.33 -25.62
C VAL A 161 5.47 -3.14 -26.51
N LEU A 162 5.99 -3.41 -27.72
CA LEU A 162 6.39 -2.36 -28.65
C LEU A 162 5.20 -1.51 -29.11
N GLN A 163 4.07 -2.16 -29.39
CA GLN A 163 2.81 -1.49 -29.73
C GLN A 163 2.34 -0.54 -28.60
N GLN A 164 2.37 -1.02 -27.37
CA GLN A 164 2.01 -0.21 -26.21
C GLN A 164 2.95 0.99 -26.04
N PHE A 165 4.25 0.83 -26.29
CA PHE A 165 5.20 1.93 -26.24
C PHE A 165 4.88 3.03 -27.27
N GLU A 166 4.49 2.67 -28.49
CA GLU A 166 4.10 3.64 -29.52
C GLU A 166 2.82 4.40 -29.11
N GLU A 167 1.84 3.72 -28.53
CA GLU A 167 0.64 4.35 -27.98
C GLU A 167 0.97 5.31 -26.83
N ILE A 168 1.79 4.86 -25.87
CA ILE A 168 2.22 5.70 -24.74
C ILE A 168 2.99 6.93 -25.24
N ASP A 169 3.88 6.80 -26.23
CA ASP A 169 4.62 7.94 -26.80
C ASP A 169 3.66 8.94 -27.45
N THR A 170 2.63 8.48 -28.12
CA THR A 170 1.60 9.32 -28.74
C THR A 170 0.78 10.05 -27.66
N LEU A 171 0.33 9.33 -26.65
CA LEU A 171 -0.44 9.91 -25.55
C LEU A 171 0.39 10.91 -24.73
N ASN A 172 1.67 10.66 -24.50
CA ASN A 172 2.56 11.60 -23.83
C ASN A 172 2.71 12.93 -24.57
N GLN A 173 2.62 12.95 -25.91
CA GLN A 173 2.61 14.19 -26.67
C GLN A 173 1.28 14.95 -26.52
N GLN A 174 0.18 14.23 -26.43
CA GLN A 174 -1.18 14.80 -26.36
C GLN A 174 -1.53 15.31 -24.97
N LEU A 175 -1.08 14.58 -23.92
CA LEU A 175 -1.46 14.82 -22.53
C LEU A 175 -0.44 15.69 -21.75
N TRP A 176 0.61 16.18 -22.42
CA TRP A 176 1.62 17.01 -21.77
C TRP A 176 0.97 18.15 -20.95
N PRO A 177 1.35 18.44 -19.69
CA PRO A 177 2.56 17.97 -19.00
C PRO A 177 2.40 16.63 -18.23
N PHE A 178 1.23 15.98 -18.28
CA PHE A 178 1.04 14.66 -17.68
C PHE A 178 1.96 13.62 -18.36
N LYS A 179 2.53 12.70 -17.56
CA LYS A 179 3.47 11.70 -18.07
C LYS A 179 2.99 10.28 -17.81
N ILE A 180 2.99 9.47 -18.86
CA ILE A 180 2.81 8.02 -18.76
C ILE A 180 4.19 7.37 -18.90
N PHE A 181 4.60 6.60 -17.88
CA PHE A 181 5.83 5.81 -17.88
C PHE A 181 5.56 4.42 -18.46
N LYS A 182 6.48 3.95 -19.30
CA LYS A 182 6.49 2.59 -19.88
C LYS A 182 6.95 1.62 -18.81
N GLY A 183 6.02 0.99 -18.12
CA GLY A 183 6.31 -0.02 -17.10
C GLY A 183 5.91 -1.41 -17.55
N ILE A 184 6.24 -2.38 -16.75
CA ILE A 184 5.81 -3.77 -16.86
C ILE A 184 5.74 -4.38 -15.46
N GLU A 185 4.71 -5.19 -15.20
CA GLU A 185 4.76 -6.14 -14.10
C GLU A 185 5.37 -7.44 -14.63
N SER A 186 6.68 -7.59 -14.39
CA SER A 186 7.42 -8.77 -14.81
C SER A 186 7.25 -9.92 -13.82
N ASP A 187 6.80 -11.07 -14.30
CA ASP A 187 6.89 -12.29 -13.51
C ASP A 187 8.33 -12.57 -13.08
N ILE A 188 8.49 -12.91 -11.79
CA ILE A 188 9.71 -13.54 -11.29
C ILE A 188 9.59 -15.03 -11.58
N LEU A 189 10.39 -15.52 -12.50
CA LEU A 189 10.35 -16.91 -12.96
C LEU A 189 10.76 -17.90 -11.87
N GLY A 190 10.59 -19.19 -12.13
CA GLY A 190 10.93 -20.23 -11.17
C GLY A 190 12.40 -20.28 -10.74
N ASN A 191 13.31 -19.73 -11.54
CA ASN A 191 14.73 -19.59 -11.25
C ASN A 191 15.12 -18.21 -10.67
N GLY A 192 14.15 -17.27 -10.55
CA GLY A 192 14.36 -15.91 -10.05
C GLY A 192 14.72 -14.87 -11.13
N ASP A 193 14.81 -15.26 -12.40
CA ASP A 193 14.98 -14.30 -13.50
C ASP A 193 13.68 -13.53 -13.77
N LEU A 194 13.82 -12.34 -14.37
CA LEU A 194 12.69 -11.60 -14.91
C LEU A 194 12.25 -12.18 -16.29
N ASP A 195 11.04 -11.91 -16.69
CA ASP A 195 10.36 -12.62 -17.79
C ASP A 195 10.71 -12.12 -19.20
N TYR A 196 11.63 -11.18 -19.36
CA TYR A 196 12.15 -10.74 -20.65
C TYR A 196 13.68 -10.74 -20.67
N GLU A 197 14.23 -10.78 -21.88
CA GLU A 197 15.66 -10.61 -22.11
C GLU A 197 16.11 -9.17 -21.78
N PRO A 198 17.38 -8.97 -21.41
CA PRO A 198 17.91 -7.67 -21.01
C PRO A 198 17.65 -6.54 -22.00
N GLU A 199 17.66 -6.83 -23.31
CA GLU A 199 17.43 -5.87 -24.38
C GLU A 199 16.00 -5.30 -24.35
N ILE A 200 15.03 -6.07 -23.88
CA ILE A 200 13.64 -5.64 -23.74
C ILE A 200 13.45 -4.97 -22.39
N LEU A 201 13.99 -5.55 -21.31
CA LEU A 201 13.93 -4.96 -19.96
C LEU A 201 14.50 -3.54 -19.93
N GLY A 202 15.60 -3.30 -20.65
CA GLY A 202 16.23 -1.98 -20.74
C GLY A 202 15.41 -0.91 -21.47
N ARG A 203 14.32 -1.27 -22.14
CA ARG A 203 13.44 -0.34 -22.83
C ARG A 203 12.29 0.19 -21.98
N PHE A 204 12.00 -0.48 -20.86
CA PHE A 204 11.04 0.00 -19.89
C PHE A 204 11.63 1.16 -19.06
N ASP A 205 10.78 2.09 -18.66
CA ASP A 205 11.14 3.13 -17.70
C ASP A 205 11.23 2.55 -16.29
N MET A 206 10.36 1.60 -15.97
CA MET A 206 10.30 0.93 -14.67
C MET A 206 9.82 -0.52 -14.81
N VAL A 207 10.27 -1.37 -13.89
CA VAL A 207 9.87 -2.77 -13.79
C VAL A 207 9.38 -3.05 -12.37
N VAL A 208 8.16 -3.49 -12.25
CA VAL A 208 7.61 -4.10 -11.02
C VAL A 208 7.85 -5.60 -11.14
N ALA A 209 8.62 -6.18 -10.22
CA ALA A 209 8.92 -7.61 -10.23
C ALA A 209 8.03 -8.35 -9.23
N SER A 210 7.25 -9.32 -9.69
CA SER A 210 6.22 -10.00 -8.89
C SER A 210 6.21 -11.51 -9.09
N ILE A 211 5.83 -12.27 -8.06
CA ILE A 211 5.65 -13.73 -8.14
C ILE A 211 4.17 -14.06 -8.30
N HIS A 212 3.78 -14.65 -9.44
CA HIS A 212 2.40 -15.08 -9.70
C HIS A 212 2.24 -16.59 -9.84
N SER A 213 3.33 -17.33 -9.98
CA SER A 213 3.31 -18.77 -10.20
C SER A 213 4.07 -19.53 -9.13
N ASN A 214 3.72 -20.82 -8.94
CA ASN A 214 4.40 -21.70 -7.98
C ASN A 214 4.40 -21.14 -6.54
N LEU A 215 3.27 -20.57 -6.10
CA LEU A 215 3.12 -19.90 -4.81
C LEU A 215 3.29 -20.87 -3.61
N ASN A 216 3.00 -22.15 -3.81
CA ASN A 216 3.21 -23.17 -2.78
C ASN A 216 4.67 -23.66 -2.78
N MET A 217 5.57 -22.87 -2.18
CA MET A 217 7.00 -23.13 -2.14
C MET A 217 7.57 -22.98 -0.71
N THR A 218 8.75 -23.56 -0.49
CA THR A 218 9.48 -23.38 0.78
C THR A 218 10.04 -21.96 0.88
N GLN A 219 10.36 -21.53 2.10
CA GLN A 219 10.97 -20.23 2.36
C GLN A 219 12.30 -20.07 1.57
N ASP A 220 13.16 -21.09 1.57
CA ASP A 220 14.43 -21.04 0.84
C ASP A 220 14.19 -20.76 -0.65
N LYS A 221 13.22 -21.47 -1.25
CA LYS A 221 12.87 -21.26 -2.67
C LYS A 221 12.30 -19.89 -2.95
N ALA A 222 11.44 -19.36 -2.05
CA ALA A 222 10.90 -18.01 -2.16
C ALA A 222 12.02 -16.97 -2.06
N MET A 223 12.92 -17.13 -1.08
CA MET A 223 14.05 -16.23 -0.89
C MET A 223 15.00 -16.24 -2.09
N ASP A 224 15.37 -17.42 -2.62
CA ASP A 224 16.23 -17.52 -3.80
C ASP A 224 15.64 -16.76 -5.00
N ARG A 225 14.33 -16.91 -5.24
CA ARG A 225 13.63 -16.21 -6.33
C ARG A 225 13.61 -14.69 -6.14
N LEU A 226 13.23 -14.25 -4.93
CA LEU A 226 13.11 -12.82 -4.61
C LEU A 226 14.48 -12.13 -4.64
N LEU A 227 15.49 -12.69 -3.99
CA LEU A 227 16.82 -12.10 -3.93
C LEU A 227 17.42 -11.94 -5.32
N ARG A 228 17.30 -12.96 -6.18
CA ARG A 228 17.79 -12.89 -7.56
C ARG A 228 17.06 -11.83 -8.38
N ALA A 229 15.75 -11.69 -8.21
CA ALA A 229 14.98 -10.66 -8.89
C ALA A 229 15.30 -9.24 -8.37
N ILE A 230 15.54 -9.09 -7.06
CA ILE A 230 15.97 -7.82 -6.46
C ILE A 230 17.38 -7.42 -6.96
N GLU A 231 18.28 -8.37 -7.12
CA GLU A 231 19.64 -8.14 -7.65
C GLU A 231 19.66 -7.83 -9.16
N ASN A 232 18.54 -8.07 -9.86
CA ASN A 232 18.46 -7.74 -11.28
C ASN A 232 18.48 -6.22 -11.48
N PRO A 233 19.38 -5.65 -12.30
CA PRO A 233 19.56 -4.21 -12.44
C PRO A 233 18.32 -3.48 -13.01
N TYR A 234 17.42 -4.20 -13.65
CA TYR A 234 16.19 -3.63 -14.21
C TYR A 234 15.03 -3.54 -13.21
N THR A 235 15.08 -4.28 -12.10
CA THR A 235 14.02 -4.23 -11.09
C THR A 235 13.94 -2.87 -10.43
N THR A 236 12.82 -2.18 -10.56
CA THR A 236 12.57 -0.87 -9.95
C THR A 236 11.81 -0.99 -8.63
N ILE A 237 10.77 -1.82 -8.62
CA ILE A 237 9.88 -2.05 -7.49
C ILE A 237 9.73 -3.56 -7.30
N LEU A 238 9.83 -4.04 -6.07
CA LEU A 238 9.39 -5.39 -5.72
C LEU A 238 7.89 -5.34 -5.42
N GLY A 239 7.09 -5.94 -6.30
CA GLY A 239 5.62 -5.95 -6.22
C GLY A 239 5.12 -6.97 -5.20
N HIS A 240 4.04 -6.65 -4.48
CA HIS A 240 3.34 -7.50 -3.48
C HIS A 240 4.14 -8.71 -2.98
N PRO A 241 5.19 -8.45 -2.17
CA PRO A 241 6.33 -9.34 -1.94
C PRO A 241 5.99 -10.69 -1.30
N THR A 242 4.82 -10.87 -0.71
CA THR A 242 4.40 -12.16 -0.15
C THR A 242 3.36 -12.89 -0.99
N GLY A 243 2.73 -12.19 -1.94
CA GLY A 243 1.64 -12.74 -2.76
C GLY A 243 0.40 -13.13 -1.96
N ARG A 244 0.23 -12.61 -0.74
CA ARG A 244 -0.96 -12.87 0.09
C ARG A 244 -2.22 -12.30 -0.52
N LEU A 245 -3.35 -12.95 -0.22
CA LEU A 245 -4.69 -12.40 -0.40
C LEU A 245 -5.45 -12.53 0.91
N LEU A 246 -5.68 -11.43 1.60
CA LEU A 246 -6.35 -11.39 2.90
C LEU A 246 -7.71 -12.11 2.81
N LEU A 247 -8.01 -12.92 3.82
CA LEU A 247 -9.22 -13.75 3.92
C LEU A 247 -9.34 -14.88 2.86
N MET A 248 -8.36 -15.02 1.94
CA MET A 248 -8.43 -16.00 0.85
C MET A 248 -7.20 -16.92 0.78
N ARG A 249 -5.99 -16.36 0.91
CA ARG A 249 -4.74 -17.11 0.73
C ARG A 249 -3.62 -16.50 1.57
N GLU A 250 -2.96 -17.35 2.35
CA GLU A 250 -1.70 -16.97 3.01
C GLU A 250 -0.63 -16.63 1.96
N GLY A 251 0.26 -15.73 2.31
CA GLY A 251 1.46 -15.46 1.51
C GLY A 251 2.44 -16.64 1.57
N TYR A 252 3.29 -16.78 0.55
CA TYR A 252 4.41 -17.71 0.66
C TYR A 252 5.40 -17.21 1.73
N PRO A 253 6.09 -18.15 2.43
CA PRO A 253 6.97 -17.77 3.54
C PRO A 253 8.22 -17.05 3.05
N ILE A 254 8.53 -15.88 3.65
CA ILE A 254 9.75 -15.11 3.37
C ILE A 254 10.39 -14.62 4.68
N ASP A 255 11.67 -14.27 4.61
CA ASP A 255 12.34 -13.46 5.62
C ASP A 255 12.25 -11.99 5.21
N HIS A 256 11.27 -11.29 5.76
CA HIS A 256 10.98 -9.89 5.40
C HIS A 256 12.20 -8.97 5.62
N HIS A 257 12.96 -9.17 6.70
CA HIS A 257 14.13 -8.34 6.97
C HIS A 257 15.21 -8.53 5.91
N LYS A 258 15.49 -9.77 5.51
CA LYS A 258 16.46 -10.05 4.44
C LYS A 258 16.00 -9.50 3.09
N VAL A 259 14.70 -9.58 2.78
CA VAL A 259 14.13 -8.99 1.55
C VAL A 259 14.33 -7.47 1.56
N ILE A 260 14.01 -6.81 2.67
CA ILE A 260 14.19 -5.35 2.82
C ILE A 260 15.66 -4.96 2.75
N ASP A 261 16.56 -5.70 3.42
CA ASP A 261 18.02 -5.47 3.34
C ASP A 261 18.54 -5.61 1.89
N ALA A 262 18.03 -6.59 1.15
CA ALA A 262 18.37 -6.75 -0.27
C ALA A 262 17.84 -5.59 -1.12
N CYS A 263 16.60 -5.13 -0.89
CA CYS A 263 16.06 -3.96 -1.54
C CYS A 263 16.91 -2.71 -1.27
N ALA A 264 17.32 -2.50 -0.03
CA ALA A 264 18.21 -1.40 0.36
C ALA A 264 19.56 -1.47 -0.38
N ALA A 265 20.19 -2.65 -0.42
CA ALA A 265 21.49 -2.87 -1.05
C ALA A 265 21.45 -2.62 -2.57
N ASN A 266 20.33 -2.92 -3.22
CA ASN A 266 20.17 -2.80 -4.67
C ASN A 266 19.37 -1.55 -5.09
N GLY A 267 18.97 -0.71 -4.15
CA GLY A 267 18.16 0.49 -4.39
C GLY A 267 16.78 0.18 -4.99
N VAL A 268 16.23 -1.01 -4.78
CA VAL A 268 14.87 -1.41 -5.22
C VAL A 268 13.85 -0.85 -4.24
N ALA A 269 12.79 -0.23 -4.76
CA ALA A 269 11.66 0.19 -3.93
C ALA A 269 10.80 -1.02 -3.55
N LEU A 270 10.17 -0.94 -2.39
CA LEU A 270 9.29 -1.98 -1.89
C LEU A 270 7.83 -1.56 -2.08
N GLU A 271 7.02 -2.40 -2.69
CA GLU A 271 5.59 -2.11 -2.79
C GLU A 271 4.87 -2.30 -1.46
N LEU A 272 4.01 -1.35 -1.15
CA LEU A 272 2.85 -1.54 -0.29
C LEU A 272 1.64 -1.57 -1.22
N ASN A 273 1.28 -2.76 -1.70
CA ASN A 273 0.11 -2.95 -2.54
C ASN A 273 -1.14 -2.55 -1.77
N ALA A 274 -1.85 -1.57 -2.31
CA ALA A 274 -2.96 -0.90 -1.63
C ALA A 274 -4.30 -1.61 -1.80
N HIS A 275 -4.37 -2.62 -2.69
CA HIS A 275 -5.60 -3.38 -2.88
C HIS A 275 -6.08 -3.97 -1.55
N PRO A 276 -7.35 -3.78 -1.14
CA PRO A 276 -7.82 -4.15 0.20
C PRO A 276 -7.69 -5.64 0.53
N TYR A 277 -7.65 -6.51 -0.48
CA TYR A 277 -7.35 -7.94 -0.29
C TYR A 277 -5.86 -8.27 -0.21
N ARG A 278 -4.96 -7.29 -0.41
CA ARG A 278 -3.51 -7.52 -0.31
C ARG A 278 -2.89 -6.83 0.90
N LEU A 279 -2.85 -5.50 0.90
CA LEU A 279 -2.11 -4.66 1.85
C LEU A 279 -0.69 -5.23 2.11
N ASP A 280 0.01 -5.53 1.02
CA ASP A 280 1.27 -6.28 0.96
C ASP A 280 2.39 -5.38 0.36
N ILE A 281 3.36 -5.03 1.12
CA ILE A 281 3.92 -5.62 2.35
C ILE A 281 3.06 -5.27 3.58
N ASP A 282 3.14 -6.14 4.61
CA ASP A 282 2.49 -5.88 5.90
C ASP A 282 3.05 -4.61 6.55
N TRP A 283 2.16 -3.77 7.10
CA TRP A 283 2.50 -2.50 7.73
C TRP A 283 3.59 -2.61 8.83
N ARG A 284 3.69 -3.74 9.50
CA ARG A 284 4.68 -3.99 10.57
C ARG A 284 6.13 -3.95 10.09
N TYR A 285 6.36 -4.08 8.77
CA TYR A 285 7.70 -4.02 8.18
C TYR A 285 8.03 -2.68 7.52
N VAL A 286 7.05 -1.78 7.40
CA VAL A 286 7.24 -0.44 6.79
C VAL A 286 8.27 0.37 7.56
N ASP A 287 8.20 0.38 8.89
CA ASP A 287 9.16 1.08 9.75
C ASP A 287 10.60 0.57 9.52
N TYR A 288 10.80 -0.74 9.39
CA TYR A 288 12.10 -1.31 9.07
C TYR A 288 12.59 -0.93 7.67
N ALA A 289 11.71 -0.92 6.68
CA ALA A 289 12.04 -0.47 5.33
C ALA A 289 12.54 0.99 5.33
N MET A 290 11.85 1.88 6.05
CA MET A 290 12.27 3.27 6.23
C MET A 290 13.62 3.38 6.94
N GLU A 291 13.85 2.58 7.99
CA GLU A 291 15.13 2.52 8.72
C GLU A 291 16.30 2.17 7.79
N LYS A 292 16.07 1.28 6.83
CA LYS A 292 17.06 0.87 5.83
C LYS A 292 17.17 1.82 4.65
N GLY A 293 16.38 2.89 4.60
CA GLY A 293 16.38 3.85 3.50
C GLY A 293 15.72 3.31 2.23
N VAL A 294 14.89 2.27 2.33
CA VAL A 294 14.10 1.74 1.21
C VAL A 294 12.91 2.65 0.95
N MET A 295 12.74 3.12 -0.28
CA MET A 295 11.54 3.82 -0.70
C MET A 295 10.37 2.84 -0.75
N VAL A 296 9.21 3.27 -0.23
CA VAL A 296 7.97 2.47 -0.30
C VAL A 296 7.07 3.05 -1.39
N SER A 297 6.57 2.20 -2.29
CA SER A 297 5.62 2.58 -3.33
C SER A 297 4.22 2.10 -2.95
N VAL A 298 3.29 3.03 -2.76
CA VAL A 298 1.89 2.71 -2.43
C VAL A 298 1.11 2.57 -3.74
N ASN A 299 0.87 1.33 -4.18
CA ASN A 299 0.33 1.04 -5.51
C ASN A 299 -1.00 0.28 -5.41
N PRO A 300 -2.01 0.63 -6.23
CA PRO A 300 -3.33 0.01 -6.16
C PRO A 300 -3.41 -1.36 -6.85
N ASP A 301 -2.47 -1.69 -7.75
CA ASP A 301 -2.56 -2.88 -8.61
C ASP A 301 -3.91 -2.91 -9.37
N ALA A 302 -4.26 -1.74 -9.90
CA ALA A 302 -5.60 -1.48 -10.41
C ALA A 302 -5.82 -2.11 -11.79
N HIS A 303 -6.90 -2.87 -11.95
CA HIS A 303 -7.35 -3.47 -13.21
C HIS A 303 -8.51 -2.69 -13.85
N GLU A 304 -8.96 -1.64 -13.17
CA GLU A 304 -9.90 -0.64 -13.68
C GLU A 304 -9.58 0.73 -13.08
N LYS A 305 -9.99 1.81 -13.76
CA LYS A 305 -9.70 3.18 -13.32
C LYS A 305 -10.16 3.49 -11.89
N ARG A 306 -11.31 2.93 -11.44
CA ARG A 306 -11.80 3.13 -10.07
C ARG A 306 -10.91 2.47 -9.02
N GLY A 307 -10.14 1.45 -9.38
CA GLY A 307 -9.16 0.82 -8.49
C GLY A 307 -8.07 1.78 -7.99
N TYR A 308 -7.86 2.94 -8.63
CA TYR A 308 -6.95 3.97 -8.10
C TYR A 308 -7.37 4.49 -6.71
N LEU A 309 -8.66 4.43 -6.38
CA LEU A 309 -9.16 4.84 -5.07
C LEU A 309 -8.69 3.90 -3.94
N ASP A 310 -8.27 2.68 -4.27
CA ASP A 310 -7.72 1.73 -3.30
C ASP A 310 -6.40 2.22 -2.68
N MET A 311 -5.71 3.17 -3.32
CA MET A 311 -4.53 3.82 -2.71
C MET A 311 -4.84 4.42 -1.33
N HIS A 312 -6.10 4.77 -1.07
CA HIS A 312 -6.53 5.22 0.26
C HIS A 312 -6.25 4.16 1.34
N PHE A 313 -6.53 2.89 1.08
CA PHE A 313 -6.26 1.80 2.02
C PHE A 313 -4.76 1.57 2.22
N GLY A 314 -3.98 1.70 1.14
CA GLY A 314 -2.52 1.64 1.21
C GLY A 314 -1.93 2.77 2.05
N VAL A 315 -2.44 4.00 1.91
CA VAL A 315 -2.03 5.15 2.74
C VAL A 315 -2.34 4.89 4.21
N LEU A 316 -3.55 4.43 4.55
CA LEU A 316 -3.92 4.10 5.93
C LEU A 316 -3.02 3.00 6.51
N SER A 317 -2.75 1.94 5.74
CA SER A 317 -1.83 0.87 6.11
C SER A 317 -0.39 1.40 6.31
N GLY A 318 0.07 2.28 5.41
CA GLY A 318 1.36 2.95 5.52
C GLY A 318 1.47 3.83 6.77
N GLN A 319 0.45 4.63 7.06
CA GLN A 319 0.39 5.44 8.29
C GLN A 319 0.49 4.58 9.56
N LYS A 320 -0.19 3.44 9.58
CA LYS A 320 -0.10 2.46 10.68
C LYS A 320 1.34 1.98 10.88
N GLY A 321 2.09 1.76 9.81
CA GLY A 321 3.52 1.44 9.81
C GLY A 321 4.44 2.66 10.01
N GLY A 322 3.90 3.87 10.09
CA GLY A 322 4.66 5.11 10.24
C GLY A 322 5.27 5.64 8.94
N LEU A 323 4.75 5.25 7.77
CA LEU A 323 5.26 5.68 6.47
C LEU A 323 5.23 7.21 6.34
N GLN A 324 6.37 7.78 5.99
CA GLN A 324 6.54 9.21 5.81
C GLN A 324 6.49 9.58 4.31
N THR A 325 5.97 10.77 4.02
CA THR A 325 5.90 11.32 2.65
C THR A 325 7.27 11.31 1.96
N SER A 326 8.34 11.68 2.69
CA SER A 326 9.71 11.73 2.16
C SER A 326 10.31 10.36 1.77
N GLN A 327 9.71 9.26 2.22
CA GLN A 327 10.13 7.89 1.92
C GLN A 327 9.11 7.13 1.07
N THR A 328 8.16 7.86 0.49
CA THR A 328 7.14 7.31 -0.40
C THR A 328 7.48 7.62 -1.84
N LEU A 329 7.67 6.58 -2.67
CA LEU A 329 8.15 6.72 -4.05
C LEU A 329 7.18 7.53 -4.91
N ASN A 330 5.91 7.22 -4.84
CA ASN A 330 4.86 7.89 -5.62
C ASN A 330 4.30 9.16 -4.96
N ALA A 331 4.93 9.64 -3.89
CA ALA A 331 4.78 11.01 -3.39
C ALA A 331 5.81 11.98 -4.00
N LEU A 332 6.83 11.48 -4.69
CA LEU A 332 7.73 12.32 -5.49
C LEU A 332 6.94 13.01 -6.61
N ASN A 333 7.23 14.29 -6.86
CA ASN A 333 6.69 14.96 -8.05
C ASN A 333 7.29 14.37 -9.33
N LEU A 334 6.74 14.72 -10.49
CA LEU A 334 7.19 14.18 -11.78
C LEU A 334 8.69 14.30 -11.99
N VAL A 335 9.27 15.48 -11.72
CA VAL A 335 10.71 15.74 -11.93
C VAL A 335 11.58 14.90 -10.99
N GLU A 336 11.18 14.79 -9.74
CA GLU A 336 11.87 13.97 -8.72
C GLU A 336 11.81 12.48 -9.07
N PHE A 337 10.64 12.02 -9.55
CA PHE A 337 10.47 10.63 -9.96
C PHE A 337 11.30 10.29 -11.20
N GLU A 338 11.33 11.16 -12.23
CA GLU A 338 12.22 11.00 -13.38
C GLU A 338 13.69 10.94 -12.96
N ALA A 339 14.10 11.80 -12.02
CA ALA A 339 15.47 11.79 -11.48
C ALA A 339 15.77 10.51 -10.69
N TYR A 340 14.78 9.97 -9.96
CA TYR A 340 14.92 8.67 -9.29
C TYR A 340 15.15 7.53 -10.30
N LEU A 341 14.34 7.45 -11.34
CA LEU A 341 14.49 6.43 -12.39
C LEU A 341 15.82 6.55 -13.14
N ALA A 342 16.26 7.78 -13.45
CA ALA A 342 17.53 8.02 -14.14
C ALA A 342 18.77 7.57 -13.34
N LYS A 343 18.73 7.59 -12.01
CA LYS A 343 19.81 7.09 -11.15
C LYS A 343 19.94 5.57 -11.21
N ARG A 344 18.84 4.87 -11.51
CA ARG A 344 18.82 3.39 -11.58
C ARG A 344 19.30 2.85 -12.91
N LYS A 345 19.12 3.57 -14.01
CA LYS A 345 19.54 3.16 -15.37
C LYS A 345 21.06 3.29 -15.61
N LYS A 346 21.85 3.50 -14.56
CA LYS A 346 23.33 3.52 -14.64
C LYS A 346 23.90 2.15 -14.30
#